data_d5988d5d02fb57c7a9ff4f7c789a64c9
#
_entry.id   d5988d5d02fb57c7a9ff4f7c789a64c9
#
_cell.length_a   1.000
_cell.length_b   1.000
_cell.length_c   1.000
_cell.angle_alpha   90.00
_cell.angle_beta   90.00
_cell.angle_gamma   90.00
#
_symmetry.space_group_name_H-M   'P 1'
#
loop_
_entity.id
_entity.type
_entity.pdbx_description
1 polymer ?
#
loop_
_entity_poly.entity_id
_entity_poly.type
_entity_poly.pdbx_seq_one_letter_code
_entity_poly.pdbx_strand_id
1 'polypeptide(L)'
;MAVAITRQDLSVDELRREAGRMRDAKAARRTLAIALVLEGCSRTEAAETCAMDRQTLRDWIHRYNASGLDGLSDQPRRNGPLPRLSAEQQAEVEAWVEEGADLKRDGVVRWRRVDLQQRIEQNFGVSLHERTVGKLLHKLSFRRLTVRPQHPKSDPEAQAAFQAEFPALVAAALPPEAAGKPVEIWFGDEARVGQQGTLTRVWARRGTRPRAPRDRRFQSAYLFGAVCPERQTGAAVVMPEVGIEAMNAHLAAISQNVGIGAIAVLVLDKAGWHTSARLTLPDNIVPLPLPPYAPELNPTENVWEFMRKNWFGHQVWPSYKAVVDACCEAWNKLIEMPERIASLTRREWAAITVSG
;
A
#
# COMPACT_ATOMS: atom_id res chain seq x y z
N MET A 1 -48.77 36.20 12.55
CA MET A 1 -48.51 37.15 11.45
C MET A 1 -47.76 36.44 10.32
N ALA A 2 -48.01 36.84 9.07
CA ALA A 2 -47.36 36.28 7.91
C ALA A 2 -45.94 36.86 7.77
N VAL A 3 -44.89 36.01 7.67
CA VAL A 3 -43.50 36.45 7.53
C VAL A 3 -43.25 37.04 6.14
N ALA A 4 -42.93 38.32 6.05
CA ALA A 4 -42.63 38.96 4.77
C ALA A 4 -41.29 38.49 4.23
N ILE A 5 -41.18 38.40 2.89
CA ILE A 5 -39.85 38.23 2.25
C ILE A 5 -39.21 39.62 2.25
N THR A 6 -38.16 39.81 3.04
CA THR A 6 -37.47 41.09 3.21
C THR A 6 -36.26 41.24 2.30
N ARG A 7 -35.77 40.12 1.77
CA ARG A 7 -34.63 40.09 0.87
C ARG A 7 -35.06 40.27 -0.58
N GLN A 8 -34.54 41.31 -1.23
CA GLN A 8 -34.87 41.71 -2.60
C GLN A 8 -33.64 41.83 -3.51
N ASP A 9 -32.58 41.15 -3.17
CA ASP A 9 -31.33 41.11 -3.91
C ASP A 9 -31.42 40.32 -5.25
N LEU A 10 -32.47 39.53 -5.43
CA LEU A 10 -32.79 38.85 -6.67
C LEU A 10 -34.23 39.07 -7.09
N SER A 11 -34.45 39.37 -8.36
CA SER A 11 -35.75 39.43 -8.98
C SER A 11 -36.38 38.03 -9.12
N VAL A 12 -37.69 37.99 -9.40
CA VAL A 12 -38.41 36.72 -9.64
C VAL A 12 -37.78 35.92 -10.78
N ASP A 13 -37.41 36.59 -11.87
CA ASP A 13 -36.79 35.94 -13.03
C ASP A 13 -35.38 35.43 -12.75
N GLU A 14 -34.62 36.11 -11.90
CA GLU A 14 -33.31 35.65 -11.44
C GLU A 14 -33.43 34.43 -10.53
N LEU A 15 -34.38 34.44 -9.59
CA LEU A 15 -34.67 33.28 -8.75
C LEU A 15 -35.06 32.05 -9.58
N ARG A 16 -35.87 32.21 -10.62
CA ARG A 16 -36.24 31.13 -11.54
C ARG A 16 -35.02 30.61 -12.33
N ARG A 17 -34.18 31.52 -12.83
CA ARG A 17 -32.93 31.13 -13.53
C ARG A 17 -31.96 30.38 -12.61
N GLU A 18 -31.78 30.87 -11.40
CA GLU A 18 -30.93 30.21 -10.40
C GLU A 18 -31.49 28.83 -10.00
N ALA A 19 -32.79 28.71 -9.78
CA ALA A 19 -33.42 27.42 -9.52
C ALA A 19 -33.14 26.39 -10.64
N GLY A 20 -33.20 26.84 -11.90
CA GLY A 20 -32.91 25.98 -13.07
C GLY A 20 -31.42 25.52 -13.16
N ARG A 21 -30.51 26.24 -12.52
CA ARG A 21 -29.06 25.90 -12.49
C ARG A 21 -28.68 25.03 -11.29
N MET A 22 -29.54 24.92 -10.27
CA MET A 22 -29.27 24.20 -9.05
C MET A 22 -29.22 22.68 -9.30
N ARG A 23 -28.15 22.01 -8.83
CA ARG A 23 -28.07 20.55 -8.82
C ARG A 23 -28.91 19.90 -7.71
N ASP A 24 -29.16 20.63 -6.62
CA ASP A 24 -30.04 20.18 -5.53
C ASP A 24 -31.47 20.45 -5.88
N ALA A 25 -32.22 19.44 -6.28
CA ALA A 25 -33.61 19.51 -6.62
C ALA A 25 -34.50 20.04 -5.46
N LYS A 26 -34.09 19.83 -4.19
CA LYS A 26 -34.81 20.36 -3.03
C LYS A 26 -34.58 21.85 -2.89
N ALA A 27 -33.36 22.34 -3.03
CA ALA A 27 -33.03 23.75 -3.02
C ALA A 27 -33.72 24.49 -4.19
N ALA A 28 -33.66 23.92 -5.41
CA ALA A 28 -34.35 24.46 -6.57
C ALA A 28 -35.87 24.63 -6.33
N ARG A 29 -36.53 23.60 -5.78
CA ARG A 29 -37.96 23.64 -5.45
C ARG A 29 -38.31 24.72 -4.40
N ARG A 30 -37.45 24.92 -3.38
CA ARG A 30 -37.58 25.96 -2.37
C ARG A 30 -37.42 27.37 -2.96
N THR A 31 -36.45 27.52 -3.87
CA THR A 31 -36.22 28.78 -4.59
C THR A 31 -37.41 29.14 -5.46
N LEU A 32 -38.01 28.17 -6.16
CA LEU A 32 -39.24 28.40 -6.95
C LEU A 32 -40.42 28.79 -6.06
N ALA A 33 -40.58 28.21 -4.87
CA ALA A 33 -41.63 28.59 -3.92
C ALA A 33 -41.45 30.04 -3.45
N ILE A 34 -40.22 30.49 -3.20
CA ILE A 34 -39.94 31.92 -2.88
C ILE A 34 -40.29 32.82 -4.06
N ALA A 35 -39.91 32.43 -5.29
CA ALA A 35 -40.27 33.21 -6.51
C ALA A 35 -41.76 33.37 -6.68
N LEU A 36 -42.55 32.30 -6.51
CA LEU A 36 -44.03 32.36 -6.58
C LEU A 36 -44.64 33.31 -5.56
N VAL A 37 -44.16 33.34 -4.32
CA VAL A 37 -44.62 34.28 -3.29
C VAL A 37 -44.29 35.73 -3.65
N LEU A 38 -43.12 36.01 -4.22
CA LEU A 38 -42.70 37.34 -4.68
C LEU A 38 -43.50 37.80 -5.91
N GLU A 39 -43.98 36.87 -6.73
CA GLU A 39 -44.86 37.13 -7.89
C GLU A 39 -46.30 37.46 -7.49
N GLY A 40 -46.64 37.27 -6.21
CA GLY A 40 -47.95 37.60 -5.66
C GLY A 40 -48.86 36.40 -5.38
N CYS A 41 -48.40 35.16 -5.59
CA CYS A 41 -49.13 33.96 -5.21
C CYS A 41 -49.32 33.91 -3.69
N SER A 42 -50.45 33.40 -3.25
CA SER A 42 -50.65 33.12 -1.84
C SER A 42 -49.66 32.06 -1.36
N ARG A 43 -49.30 32.10 -0.09
CA ARG A 43 -48.33 31.09 0.45
C ARG A 43 -48.88 29.66 0.45
N THR A 44 -50.18 29.52 0.47
CA THR A 44 -50.84 28.23 0.35
C THR A 44 -50.64 27.68 -1.07
N GLU A 45 -50.96 28.48 -2.08
CA GLU A 45 -50.77 28.11 -3.48
C GLU A 45 -49.30 27.85 -3.83
N ALA A 46 -48.38 28.72 -3.39
CA ALA A 46 -46.94 28.54 -3.60
C ALA A 46 -46.42 27.27 -2.94
N ALA A 47 -46.85 26.94 -1.73
CA ALA A 47 -46.46 25.73 -1.01
C ALA A 47 -47.01 24.47 -1.72
N GLU A 48 -48.31 24.47 -2.08
CA GLU A 48 -48.92 23.35 -2.80
C GLU A 48 -48.29 23.11 -4.15
N THR A 49 -48.07 24.17 -4.96
CA THR A 49 -47.38 24.09 -6.26
C THR A 49 -45.97 23.48 -6.14
N CYS A 50 -45.29 23.82 -5.06
CA CYS A 50 -43.93 23.31 -4.82
C CYS A 50 -43.90 22.04 -3.93
N ALA A 51 -45.03 21.35 -3.76
CA ALA A 51 -45.16 20.10 -3.01
C ALA A 51 -44.53 20.17 -1.59
N MET A 52 -44.90 21.23 -0.84
CA MET A 52 -44.53 21.41 0.58
C MET A 52 -45.70 21.97 1.36
N ASP A 53 -45.69 21.86 2.69
CA ASP A 53 -46.70 22.48 3.50
C ASP A 53 -46.37 23.97 3.77
N ARG A 54 -47.42 24.73 4.14
CA ARG A 54 -47.31 26.16 4.38
C ARG A 54 -46.35 26.52 5.53
N GLN A 55 -46.23 25.66 6.55
CA GLN A 55 -45.34 25.89 7.67
C GLN A 55 -43.86 25.70 7.20
N THR A 56 -43.60 24.68 6.43
CA THR A 56 -42.31 24.46 5.80
C THR A 56 -41.90 25.63 4.91
N LEU A 57 -42.81 26.16 4.08
CA LEU A 57 -42.51 27.34 3.28
C LEU A 57 -42.19 28.57 4.15
N ARG A 58 -42.90 28.77 5.28
CA ARG A 58 -42.58 29.82 6.24
C ARG A 58 -41.17 29.73 6.79
N ASP A 59 -40.74 28.51 7.15
CA ASP A 59 -39.39 28.27 7.69
C ASP A 59 -38.33 28.54 6.63
N TRP A 60 -38.61 28.21 5.36
CA TRP A 60 -37.72 28.53 4.25
C TRP A 60 -37.66 30.03 3.93
N ILE A 61 -38.76 30.79 4.09
CA ILE A 61 -38.75 32.25 3.97
C ILE A 61 -37.83 32.86 5.04
N HIS A 62 -37.90 32.41 6.29
CA HIS A 62 -36.97 32.85 7.34
C HIS A 62 -35.52 32.63 6.97
N ARG A 63 -35.21 31.43 6.46
CA ARG A 63 -33.82 31.07 6.07
C ARG A 63 -33.36 31.84 4.84
N TYR A 64 -34.22 32.08 3.88
CA TYR A 64 -33.94 32.91 2.72
C TYR A 64 -33.65 34.36 3.13
N ASN A 65 -34.48 34.94 4.00
CA ASN A 65 -34.26 36.29 4.52
C ASN A 65 -32.90 36.42 5.25
N ALA A 66 -32.49 35.39 5.97
CA ALA A 66 -31.22 35.36 6.71
C ALA A 66 -29.98 35.16 5.82
N SER A 67 -30.06 34.25 4.86
CA SER A 67 -28.85 33.76 4.15
C SER A 67 -29.02 33.66 2.63
N GLY A 68 -30.11 34.17 2.05
CA GLY A 68 -30.34 34.10 0.61
C GLY A 68 -30.46 32.67 0.09
N LEU A 69 -29.96 32.42 -1.12
CA LEU A 69 -30.02 31.11 -1.75
C LEU A 69 -29.27 30.02 -0.94
N ASP A 70 -28.19 30.37 -0.25
CA ASP A 70 -27.44 29.43 0.62
C ASP A 70 -28.31 28.93 1.78
N GLY A 71 -29.23 29.74 2.26
CA GLY A 71 -30.21 29.38 3.29
C GLY A 71 -31.18 28.29 2.86
N LEU A 72 -31.41 28.14 1.56
CA LEU A 72 -32.34 27.18 0.98
C LEU A 72 -31.73 25.76 0.78
N SER A 73 -30.44 25.62 0.93
CA SER A 73 -29.75 24.31 0.92
C SER A 73 -29.93 23.56 2.24
N ASP A 74 -29.97 22.23 2.18
CA ASP A 74 -29.98 21.42 3.39
C ASP A 74 -28.63 21.58 4.11
N GLN A 75 -28.67 22.16 5.31
CA GLN A 75 -27.47 22.21 6.17
C GLN A 75 -27.11 20.79 6.62
N PRO A 76 -25.83 20.42 6.58
CA PRO A 76 -25.40 19.15 7.17
C PRO A 76 -25.89 19.15 8.63
N ARG A 77 -26.56 18.06 9.02
CA ARG A 77 -27.03 17.90 10.39
C ARG A 77 -25.83 17.94 11.34
N ARG A 78 -25.64 19.07 12.02
CA ARG A 78 -24.62 19.26 13.07
C ARG A 78 -24.94 18.50 14.36
N ASN A 79 -26.13 17.90 14.48
CA ASN A 79 -26.66 17.31 15.70
C ASN A 79 -26.52 15.78 15.69
N GLY A 80 -25.36 15.25 15.31
CA GLY A 80 -25.01 13.87 15.67
C GLY A 80 -24.78 13.77 17.20
N PRO A 81 -24.96 12.59 17.80
CA PRO A 81 -24.61 12.38 19.21
C PRO A 81 -23.14 12.77 19.44
N LEU A 82 -22.88 13.50 20.52
CA LEU A 82 -21.51 13.86 20.91
C LEU A 82 -20.64 12.59 21.01
N PRO A 83 -19.36 12.69 20.62
CA PRO A 83 -18.42 11.61 20.82
C PRO A 83 -18.39 11.19 22.28
N ARG A 84 -18.45 9.90 22.57
CA ARG A 84 -18.38 9.38 23.94
C ARG A 84 -17.00 9.53 24.58
N LEU A 85 -15.96 9.68 23.76
CA LEU A 85 -14.59 9.98 24.19
C LEU A 85 -14.25 11.41 23.79
N SER A 86 -13.57 12.14 24.68
CA SER A 86 -13.01 13.46 24.37
C SER A 86 -11.89 13.37 23.33
N ALA A 87 -11.43 14.52 22.82
CA ALA A 87 -10.31 14.55 21.87
C ALA A 87 -9.02 13.99 22.48
N GLU A 88 -8.78 14.32 23.75
CA GLU A 88 -7.61 13.85 24.52
C GLU A 88 -7.66 12.34 24.73
N GLN A 89 -8.83 11.81 25.10
CA GLN A 89 -9.02 10.36 25.25
C GLN A 89 -8.88 9.61 23.90
N GLN A 90 -9.31 10.21 22.79
CA GLN A 90 -9.11 9.63 21.45
C GLN A 90 -7.61 9.61 21.09
N ALA A 91 -6.86 10.67 21.39
CA ALA A 91 -5.41 10.72 21.17
C ALA A 91 -4.66 9.67 22.04
N GLU A 92 -5.12 9.43 23.25
CA GLU A 92 -4.53 8.39 24.09
C GLU A 92 -4.81 6.98 23.55
N VAL A 93 -6.01 6.72 23.03
CA VAL A 93 -6.30 5.44 22.34
C VAL A 93 -5.44 5.29 21.09
N GLU A 94 -5.21 6.36 20.35
CA GLU A 94 -4.31 6.39 19.18
C GLU A 94 -2.89 5.98 19.58
N ALA A 95 -2.35 6.60 20.63
CA ALA A 95 -1.02 6.27 21.16
C ALA A 95 -0.89 4.80 21.59
N TRP A 96 -1.91 4.22 22.25
CA TRP A 96 -1.90 2.79 22.60
C TRP A 96 -1.85 1.87 21.39
N VAL A 97 -2.53 2.25 20.31
CA VAL A 97 -2.55 1.43 19.08
C VAL A 97 -1.24 1.55 18.33
N GLU A 98 -0.61 2.74 18.30
CA GLU A 98 0.70 2.98 17.69
C GLU A 98 1.83 2.28 18.45
N GLU A 99 1.83 2.37 19.78
CA GLU A 99 2.80 1.67 20.61
C GLU A 99 2.69 0.15 20.46
N GLY A 100 1.48 -0.35 20.17
CA GLY A 100 1.20 -1.78 20.12
C GLY A 100 0.86 -2.37 21.50
N ALA A 101 0.47 -3.65 21.51
CA ALA A 101 0.19 -4.39 22.74
C ALA A 101 1.45 -5.09 23.24
N ASP A 102 1.73 -4.99 24.54
CA ASP A 102 2.80 -5.70 25.22
C ASP A 102 2.24 -6.91 25.98
N LEU A 103 2.80 -8.11 25.74
CA LEU A 103 2.31 -9.34 26.36
C LEU A 103 2.36 -9.31 27.89
N LYS A 104 3.38 -8.68 28.48
CA LYS A 104 3.56 -8.64 29.94
C LYS A 104 2.62 -7.63 30.60
N ARG A 105 2.41 -6.48 29.95
CA ARG A 105 1.57 -5.40 30.45
C ARG A 105 0.08 -5.64 30.14
N ASP A 106 -0.21 -6.05 28.90
CA ASP A 106 -1.57 -6.07 28.35
C ASP A 106 -2.15 -7.49 28.24
N GLY A 107 -1.34 -8.53 28.47
CA GLY A 107 -1.76 -9.95 28.38
C GLY A 107 -2.06 -10.42 26.95
N VAL A 108 -1.78 -9.60 25.95
CA VAL A 108 -2.03 -9.89 24.52
C VAL A 108 -0.86 -9.41 23.67
N VAL A 109 -0.60 -10.08 22.54
CA VAL A 109 0.48 -9.72 21.61
C VAL A 109 0.03 -8.74 20.51
N ARG A 110 -1.25 -8.44 20.45
CA ARG A 110 -1.86 -7.51 19.50
C ARG A 110 -3.19 -7.01 20.01
N TRP A 111 -3.54 -5.79 19.70
CA TRP A 111 -4.84 -5.25 20.04
C TRP A 111 -5.96 -5.90 19.23
N ARG A 112 -6.95 -6.49 19.94
CA ARG A 112 -8.29 -6.78 19.41
C ARG A 112 -9.22 -5.66 19.86
N ARG A 113 -10.36 -5.50 19.20
CA ARG A 113 -11.33 -4.48 19.59
C ARG A 113 -11.86 -4.66 20.99
N VAL A 114 -11.98 -5.91 21.45
CA VAL A 114 -12.43 -6.23 22.82
C VAL A 114 -11.38 -5.81 23.87
N ASP A 115 -10.09 -5.96 23.58
CA ASP A 115 -9.02 -5.56 24.50
C ASP A 115 -8.97 -4.04 24.66
N LEU A 116 -9.09 -3.31 23.55
CA LEU A 116 -9.20 -1.85 23.57
C LEU A 116 -10.48 -1.36 24.24
N GLN A 117 -11.60 -2.07 24.06
CA GLN A 117 -12.85 -1.79 24.77
C GLN A 117 -12.65 -1.86 26.28
N GLN A 118 -12.07 -2.94 26.76
CA GLN A 118 -11.78 -3.13 28.19
C GLN A 118 -10.82 -2.07 28.73
N ARG A 119 -9.77 -1.76 27.98
CA ARG A 119 -8.79 -0.73 28.39
C ARG A 119 -9.41 0.66 28.43
N ILE A 120 -10.28 1.00 27.48
CA ILE A 120 -11.04 2.27 27.49
C ILE A 120 -11.95 2.35 28.73
N GLU A 121 -12.65 1.27 29.03
CA GLU A 121 -13.54 1.22 30.20
C GLU A 121 -12.75 1.37 31.51
N GLN A 122 -11.62 0.67 31.62
CA GLN A 122 -10.74 0.74 32.79
C GLN A 122 -10.11 2.13 33.02
N ASN A 123 -9.66 2.78 31.95
CA ASN A 123 -8.92 4.05 32.07
C ASN A 123 -9.85 5.27 32.08
N PHE A 124 -10.97 5.22 31.35
CA PHE A 124 -11.84 6.37 31.19
C PHE A 124 -13.24 6.20 31.82
N GLY A 125 -13.56 5.00 32.32
CA GLY A 125 -14.91 4.70 32.83
C GLY A 125 -16.00 4.73 31.75
N VAL A 126 -15.62 4.69 30.47
CA VAL A 126 -16.54 4.79 29.32
C VAL A 126 -16.77 3.42 28.72
N SER A 127 -17.96 2.88 28.94
CA SER A 127 -18.35 1.61 28.31
C SER A 127 -18.76 1.82 26.85
N LEU A 128 -18.01 1.20 25.92
CA LEU A 128 -18.26 1.23 24.49
C LEU A 128 -18.57 -0.18 23.99
N HIS A 129 -19.43 -0.29 23.01
CA HIS A 129 -19.58 -1.55 22.30
C HIS A 129 -18.38 -1.79 21.35
N GLU A 130 -17.92 -3.03 21.17
CA GLU A 130 -16.80 -3.41 20.29
C GLU A 130 -16.89 -2.82 18.88
N ARG A 131 -18.11 -2.76 18.32
CA ARG A 131 -18.35 -2.13 17.01
C ARG A 131 -18.04 -0.63 17.02
N THR A 132 -18.28 0.05 18.15
CA THR A 132 -17.99 1.49 18.33
C THR A 132 -16.49 1.72 18.38
N VAL A 133 -15.74 0.85 19.07
CA VAL A 133 -14.27 0.87 19.04
C VAL A 133 -13.76 0.69 17.61
N GLY A 134 -14.35 -0.24 16.84
CA GLY A 134 -14.00 -0.40 15.43
C GLY A 134 -14.26 0.86 14.57
N LYS A 135 -15.37 1.57 14.81
CA LYS A 135 -15.66 2.86 14.14
C LYS A 135 -14.69 3.96 14.57
N LEU A 136 -14.31 4.00 15.84
CA LEU A 136 -13.30 4.92 16.36
C LEU A 136 -11.95 4.71 15.68
N LEU A 137 -11.45 3.48 15.64
CA LEU A 137 -10.20 3.14 14.95
C LEU A 137 -10.22 3.55 13.47
N HIS A 138 -11.36 3.34 12.78
CA HIS A 138 -11.54 3.80 11.41
C HIS A 138 -11.48 5.32 11.26
N LYS A 139 -12.09 6.07 12.21
CA LYS A 139 -12.06 7.54 12.27
C LYS A 139 -10.63 8.05 12.48
N LEU A 140 -9.86 7.37 13.34
CA LEU A 140 -8.44 7.63 13.59
C LEU A 140 -7.51 7.07 12.49
N SER A 141 -8.07 6.72 11.33
CA SER A 141 -7.33 6.23 10.16
C SER A 141 -6.65 4.87 10.30
N PHE A 142 -6.88 4.13 11.38
CA PHE A 142 -6.34 2.78 11.54
C PHE A 142 -7.06 1.76 10.67
N ARG A 143 -6.29 0.84 10.10
CA ARG A 143 -6.75 -0.31 9.32
C ARG A 143 -5.99 -1.56 9.79
N ARG A 144 -6.61 -2.74 9.63
CA ARG A 144 -5.89 -4.00 9.86
C ARG A 144 -4.99 -4.30 8.68
N LEU A 145 -3.69 -4.19 8.91
CA LEU A 145 -2.67 -4.46 7.92
C LEU A 145 -1.99 -5.81 8.22
N THR A 146 -1.41 -6.41 7.19
CA THR A 146 -0.52 -7.57 7.34
C THR A 146 0.87 -7.05 7.72
N VAL A 147 1.42 -7.53 8.81
CA VAL A 147 2.80 -7.19 9.20
C VAL A 147 3.79 -7.84 8.25
N ARG A 148 4.86 -7.12 7.93
CA ARG A 148 6.04 -7.69 7.28
C ARG A 148 6.94 -8.29 8.35
N PRO A 149 7.50 -9.49 8.11
CA PRO A 149 8.54 -10.02 8.98
C PRO A 149 9.72 -9.05 9.01
N GLN A 150 10.21 -8.71 10.20
CA GLN A 150 11.43 -7.96 10.41
C GLN A 150 12.36 -8.78 11.30
N HIS A 151 13.63 -8.85 10.93
CA HIS A 151 14.59 -9.57 11.75
C HIS A 151 14.85 -8.78 13.05
N PRO A 152 14.89 -9.42 14.25
CA PRO A 152 15.08 -8.71 15.51
C PRO A 152 16.38 -7.90 15.61
N LYS A 153 17.40 -8.23 14.79
CA LYS A 153 18.67 -7.52 14.69
C LYS A 153 18.73 -6.56 13.49
N SER A 154 17.59 -6.26 12.85
CA SER A 154 17.51 -5.27 11.79
C SER A 154 17.80 -3.88 12.37
N ASP A 155 18.62 -3.11 11.67
CA ASP A 155 19.05 -1.77 12.06
C ASP A 155 18.51 -0.75 11.04
N PRO A 156 17.43 -0.03 11.37
CA PRO A 156 16.85 0.97 10.48
C PRO A 156 17.79 2.15 10.17
N GLU A 157 18.67 2.53 11.12
CA GLU A 157 19.62 3.61 10.92
C GLU A 157 20.69 3.21 9.90
N ALA A 158 21.25 1.99 10.04
CA ALA A 158 22.19 1.44 9.07
C ALA A 158 21.56 1.28 7.68
N GLN A 159 20.28 0.93 7.59
CA GLN A 159 19.55 0.86 6.32
C GLN A 159 19.38 2.23 5.68
N ALA A 160 18.99 3.24 6.47
CA ALA A 160 18.83 4.62 5.99
C ALA A 160 20.17 5.21 5.53
N ALA A 161 21.24 4.99 6.29
CA ALA A 161 22.59 5.40 5.93
C ALA A 161 23.04 4.74 4.61
N PHE A 162 22.83 3.43 4.45
CA PHE A 162 23.14 2.72 3.21
C PHE A 162 22.42 3.30 2.00
N GLN A 163 21.14 3.63 2.13
CA GLN A 163 20.37 4.25 1.04
C GLN A 163 20.89 5.64 0.69
N ALA A 164 21.19 6.47 1.71
CA ALA A 164 21.70 7.84 1.51
C ALA A 164 23.11 7.86 0.88
N GLU A 165 23.96 6.90 1.26
CA GLU A 165 25.35 6.81 0.84
C GLU A 165 25.55 5.91 -0.39
N PHE A 166 24.50 5.30 -0.93
CA PHE A 166 24.58 4.30 -1.98
C PHE A 166 25.41 4.73 -3.19
N PRO A 167 25.25 5.95 -3.75
CA PRO A 167 26.08 6.39 -4.87
C PRO A 167 27.58 6.44 -4.52
N ALA A 168 27.93 6.85 -3.31
CA ALA A 168 29.31 6.90 -2.84
C ALA A 168 29.88 5.49 -2.60
N LEU A 169 29.05 4.57 -2.06
CA LEU A 169 29.44 3.18 -1.87
C LEU A 169 29.73 2.49 -3.21
N VAL A 170 28.89 2.74 -4.22
CA VAL A 170 29.13 2.24 -5.58
C VAL A 170 30.42 2.81 -6.15
N ALA A 171 30.62 4.12 -6.07
CA ALA A 171 31.85 4.76 -6.56
C ALA A 171 33.12 4.22 -5.87
N ALA A 172 33.05 3.96 -4.57
CA ALA A 172 34.15 3.39 -3.80
C ALA A 172 34.42 1.92 -4.09
N ALA A 173 33.40 1.17 -4.50
CA ALA A 173 33.54 -0.26 -4.84
C ALA A 173 34.12 -0.48 -6.24
N LEU A 174 33.95 0.45 -7.16
CA LEU A 174 34.39 0.34 -8.54
C LEU A 174 35.93 0.35 -8.62
N PRO A 175 36.53 -0.60 -9.35
CA PRO A 175 37.97 -0.61 -9.58
C PRO A 175 38.37 0.50 -10.56
N PRO A 176 39.67 0.93 -10.56
CA PRO A 176 40.14 1.98 -11.46
C PRO A 176 39.86 1.71 -12.96
N GLU A 177 39.85 0.45 -13.35
CA GLU A 177 39.59 -0.02 -14.72
C GLU A 177 38.12 0.15 -15.15
N ALA A 178 37.26 0.47 -14.21
CA ALA A 178 35.83 0.81 -14.47
C ALA A 178 35.64 2.25 -14.93
N ALA A 179 36.67 3.10 -14.85
CA ALA A 179 36.59 4.49 -15.25
C ALA A 179 36.11 4.66 -16.70
N GLY A 180 35.07 5.44 -16.90
CA GLY A 180 34.47 5.68 -18.22
C GLY A 180 33.62 4.52 -18.78
N LYS A 181 33.44 3.44 -18.05
CA LYS A 181 32.53 2.36 -18.44
C LYS A 181 31.11 2.59 -17.90
N PRO A 182 30.07 2.18 -18.62
CA PRO A 182 28.71 2.14 -18.08
C PRO A 182 28.63 1.27 -16.82
N VAL A 183 27.92 1.75 -15.79
CA VAL A 183 27.72 0.99 -14.56
C VAL A 183 26.24 0.56 -14.48
N GLU A 184 26.03 -0.72 -14.25
CA GLU A 184 24.70 -1.31 -14.08
C GLU A 184 24.52 -1.74 -12.62
N ILE A 185 23.40 -1.40 -12.00
CA ILE A 185 23.06 -1.92 -10.68
C ILE A 185 22.23 -3.18 -10.83
N TRP A 186 22.73 -4.25 -10.28
CA TRP A 186 22.07 -5.56 -10.23
C TRP A 186 21.75 -5.92 -8.78
N PHE A 187 20.59 -6.51 -8.55
CA PHE A 187 20.18 -7.03 -7.25
C PHE A 187 20.03 -8.53 -7.35
N GLY A 188 20.81 -9.27 -6.57
CA GLY A 188 20.80 -10.72 -6.53
C GLY A 188 20.29 -11.29 -5.21
N ASP A 189 19.69 -12.48 -5.27
CA ASP A 189 19.17 -13.23 -4.12
C ASP A 189 18.84 -14.67 -4.50
N GLU A 190 18.53 -15.55 -3.52
CA GLU A 190 18.09 -16.92 -3.75
C GLU A 190 16.69 -17.18 -3.18
N ALA A 191 15.88 -17.87 -3.96
CA ALA A 191 14.60 -18.39 -3.53
C ALA A 191 14.61 -19.92 -3.45
N ARG A 192 14.21 -20.46 -2.31
CA ARG A 192 13.90 -21.89 -2.22
C ARG A 192 12.50 -22.14 -2.79
N VAL A 193 12.42 -23.00 -3.81
CA VAL A 193 11.18 -23.44 -4.45
C VAL A 193 11.05 -24.94 -4.28
N GLY A 194 9.90 -25.42 -3.84
CA GLY A 194 9.76 -26.86 -3.62
C GLY A 194 8.38 -27.29 -3.14
N GLN A 195 8.29 -28.55 -2.79
CA GLN A 195 7.04 -29.26 -2.51
C GLN A 195 6.26 -28.71 -1.31
N GLN A 196 6.88 -28.00 -0.38
CA GLN A 196 6.19 -27.27 0.70
C GLN A 196 5.77 -25.86 0.26
N GLY A 197 5.02 -25.76 -0.82
CA GLY A 197 4.60 -24.51 -1.42
C GLY A 197 3.75 -23.62 -0.51
N THR A 198 3.75 -22.34 -0.82
CA THR A 198 2.99 -21.30 -0.11
C THR A 198 1.53 -21.30 -0.56
N LEU A 199 0.61 -21.18 0.38
CA LEU A 199 -0.80 -20.91 0.08
C LEU A 199 -1.01 -19.41 -0.10
N THR A 200 -1.67 -19.04 -1.19
CA THR A 200 -2.03 -17.65 -1.51
C THR A 200 -3.53 -17.42 -1.38
N ARG A 201 -3.96 -16.17 -1.31
CA ARG A 201 -5.38 -15.82 -1.26
C ARG A 201 -6.02 -16.03 -2.62
N VAL A 202 -7.22 -16.62 -2.63
CA VAL A 202 -8.04 -16.82 -3.83
C VAL A 202 -9.39 -16.14 -3.68
N TRP A 203 -10.01 -15.79 -4.80
CA TRP A 203 -11.39 -15.32 -4.80
C TRP A 203 -12.34 -16.46 -4.41
N ALA A 204 -13.19 -16.22 -3.42
CA ALA A 204 -14.17 -17.18 -2.95
C ALA A 204 -15.43 -16.46 -2.49
N ARG A 205 -16.58 -17.19 -2.43
CA ARG A 205 -17.82 -16.62 -1.91
C ARG A 205 -17.65 -16.24 -0.45
N ARG A 206 -18.20 -15.10 -0.07
CA ARG A 206 -18.19 -14.63 1.33
C ARG A 206 -18.81 -15.71 2.26
N GLY A 207 -18.13 -15.98 3.38
CA GLY A 207 -18.56 -17.00 4.34
C GLY A 207 -18.10 -18.42 4.02
N THR A 208 -17.40 -18.63 2.88
CA THR A 208 -16.78 -19.93 2.56
C THR A 208 -15.33 -19.98 3.00
N ARG A 209 -14.77 -21.19 3.13
CA ARG A 209 -13.35 -21.42 3.37
C ARG A 209 -12.78 -22.24 2.20
N PRO A 210 -12.20 -21.59 1.20
CA PRO A 210 -11.65 -22.29 0.04
C PRO A 210 -10.54 -23.26 0.48
N ARG A 211 -10.44 -24.38 -0.23
CA ARG A 211 -9.42 -25.40 -0.01
C ARG A 211 -8.46 -25.36 -1.20
N ALA A 212 -7.16 -25.51 -0.92
CA ALA A 212 -6.13 -25.64 -1.94
C ALA A 212 -5.22 -26.83 -1.61
N PRO A 213 -4.67 -27.51 -2.60
CA PRO A 213 -3.71 -28.56 -2.37
C PRO A 213 -2.45 -27.99 -1.71
N ARG A 214 -1.85 -28.76 -0.82
CA ARG A 214 -0.55 -28.48 -0.21
C ARG A 214 0.29 -29.73 -0.19
N ASP A 215 1.40 -29.68 -0.87
CA ASP A 215 2.38 -30.74 -0.83
C ASP A 215 3.06 -30.79 0.55
N ARG A 216 3.30 -31.99 1.07
CA ARG A 216 3.97 -32.20 2.36
C ARG A 216 5.36 -32.86 2.20
N ARG A 217 5.77 -33.14 0.98
CA ARG A 217 7.10 -33.69 0.68
C ARG A 217 8.16 -32.58 0.76
N PHE A 218 9.45 -32.92 0.67
CA PHE A 218 10.53 -32.04 1.04
C PHE A 218 11.48 -31.68 -0.10
N GLN A 219 11.27 -32.20 -1.30
CA GLN A 219 12.13 -31.90 -2.44
C GLN A 219 12.03 -30.42 -2.80
N SER A 220 13.17 -29.78 -2.96
CA SER A 220 13.26 -28.36 -3.33
C SER A 220 14.48 -28.12 -4.21
N ALA A 221 14.39 -27.09 -5.05
CA ALA A 221 15.49 -26.49 -5.78
C ALA A 221 15.69 -25.06 -5.27
N TYR A 222 16.84 -24.49 -5.57
CA TYR A 222 17.18 -23.10 -5.30
C TYR A 222 17.28 -22.34 -6.61
N LEU A 223 16.49 -21.31 -6.74
CA LEU A 223 16.50 -20.39 -7.85
C LEU A 223 17.36 -19.18 -7.45
N PHE A 224 18.59 -19.12 -7.95
CA PHE A 224 19.44 -17.95 -7.85
C PHE A 224 19.04 -16.99 -8.95
N GLY A 225 18.68 -15.76 -8.62
CA GLY A 225 18.25 -14.77 -9.59
C GLY A 225 18.83 -13.40 -9.29
N ALA A 226 19.22 -12.72 -10.34
CA ALA A 226 19.63 -11.33 -10.28
C ALA A 226 18.89 -10.51 -11.34
N VAL A 227 18.53 -9.29 -11.01
CA VAL A 227 17.79 -8.39 -11.89
C VAL A 227 18.46 -7.03 -11.97
N CYS A 228 18.47 -6.45 -13.17
CA CYS A 228 18.86 -5.08 -13.42
C CYS A 228 17.60 -4.24 -13.72
N PRO A 229 17.15 -3.41 -12.77
CA PRO A 229 15.90 -2.64 -12.93
C PRO A 229 15.94 -1.63 -14.07
N GLU A 230 17.11 -1.07 -14.36
CA GLU A 230 17.28 -0.09 -15.42
C GLU A 230 17.19 -0.71 -16.80
N ARG A 231 17.89 -1.83 -17.00
CA ARG A 231 17.82 -2.60 -18.25
C ARG A 231 16.57 -3.48 -18.36
N GLN A 232 15.79 -3.59 -17.29
CA GLN A 232 14.56 -4.38 -17.25
C GLN A 232 14.79 -5.85 -17.61
N THR A 233 15.92 -6.40 -17.18
CA THR A 233 16.38 -7.76 -17.49
C THR A 233 16.87 -8.46 -16.23
N GLY A 234 17.22 -9.73 -16.36
CA GLY A 234 17.78 -10.51 -15.28
C GLY A 234 18.46 -11.79 -15.77
N ALA A 235 19.21 -12.42 -14.87
CA ALA A 235 19.86 -13.70 -15.08
C ALA A 235 19.54 -14.64 -13.93
N ALA A 236 19.32 -15.92 -14.21
CA ALA A 236 19.10 -16.91 -13.16
C ALA A 236 19.69 -18.28 -13.48
N VAL A 237 19.95 -19.03 -12.41
CA VAL A 237 20.27 -20.45 -12.46
C VAL A 237 19.46 -21.23 -11.43
N VAL A 238 19.12 -22.48 -11.75
CA VAL A 238 18.41 -23.36 -10.82
C VAL A 238 19.37 -24.43 -10.33
N MET A 239 19.57 -24.47 -9.01
CA MET A 239 20.56 -25.32 -8.38
C MET A 239 19.92 -26.27 -7.34
N PRO A 240 20.49 -27.47 -7.09
CA PRO A 240 19.96 -28.38 -6.08
C PRO A 240 20.19 -27.90 -4.66
N GLU A 241 21.23 -27.13 -4.43
CA GLU A 241 21.64 -26.63 -3.12
C GLU A 241 22.28 -25.23 -3.23
N VAL A 242 22.37 -24.54 -2.10
CA VAL A 242 23.11 -23.27 -2.00
C VAL A 242 24.59 -23.56 -1.70
N GLY A 243 25.48 -22.74 -2.24
CA GLY A 243 26.91 -22.88 -2.00
C GLY A 243 27.73 -22.13 -3.02
N ILE A 244 29.05 -22.29 -2.89
CA ILE A 244 30.04 -21.57 -3.72
C ILE A 244 29.92 -21.95 -5.21
N GLU A 245 29.71 -23.23 -5.52
CA GLU A 245 29.56 -23.69 -6.91
C GLU A 245 28.29 -23.08 -7.55
N ALA A 246 27.19 -23.07 -6.81
CA ALA A 246 25.94 -22.44 -7.27
C ALA A 246 26.13 -20.94 -7.50
N MET A 247 26.81 -20.27 -6.58
CA MET A 247 27.10 -18.84 -6.70
C MET A 247 28.04 -18.55 -7.88
N ASN A 248 29.06 -19.33 -8.10
CA ASN A 248 29.93 -19.19 -9.27
C ASN A 248 29.19 -19.37 -10.60
N ALA A 249 28.26 -20.35 -10.67
CA ALA A 249 27.41 -20.54 -11.85
C ALA A 249 26.48 -19.33 -12.05
N HIS A 250 25.93 -18.77 -10.96
CA HIS A 250 25.08 -17.58 -11.01
C HIS A 250 25.86 -16.34 -11.46
N LEU A 251 27.06 -16.11 -10.91
CA LEU A 251 27.95 -15.01 -11.32
C LEU A 251 28.30 -15.10 -12.82
N ALA A 252 28.61 -16.30 -13.32
CA ALA A 252 28.86 -16.50 -14.74
C ALA A 252 27.61 -16.16 -15.60
N ALA A 253 26.41 -16.55 -15.14
CA ALA A 253 25.17 -16.23 -15.85
C ALA A 253 24.89 -14.72 -15.83
N ILE A 254 25.11 -14.02 -14.72
CA ILE A 254 24.98 -12.57 -14.64
C ILE A 254 25.97 -11.89 -15.61
N SER A 255 27.25 -12.28 -15.55
CA SER A 255 28.32 -11.71 -16.37
C SER A 255 28.00 -11.74 -17.88
N GLN A 256 27.37 -12.82 -18.36
CA GLN A 256 26.94 -12.96 -19.75
C GLN A 256 25.76 -12.04 -20.12
N ASN A 257 25.00 -11.56 -19.12
CA ASN A 257 23.84 -10.70 -19.32
C ASN A 257 24.12 -9.21 -19.05
N VAL A 258 25.30 -8.88 -18.50
CA VAL A 258 25.76 -7.49 -18.35
C VAL A 258 25.94 -6.86 -19.73
N GLY A 259 25.63 -5.59 -19.88
CA GLY A 259 25.80 -4.87 -21.14
C GLY A 259 27.24 -4.88 -21.64
N ILE A 260 27.40 -4.86 -22.95
CA ILE A 260 28.73 -4.87 -23.59
C ILE A 260 29.55 -3.68 -23.07
N GLY A 261 30.71 -3.98 -22.50
CA GLY A 261 31.61 -2.97 -21.92
C GLY A 261 31.17 -2.35 -20.61
N ALA A 262 30.04 -2.78 -20.04
CA ALA A 262 29.56 -2.31 -18.76
C ALA A 262 30.15 -3.10 -17.57
N ILE A 263 30.07 -2.51 -16.38
CA ILE A 263 30.37 -3.13 -15.10
C ILE A 263 29.08 -3.26 -14.30
N ALA A 264 28.80 -4.48 -13.82
CA ALA A 264 27.69 -4.74 -12.92
C ALA A 264 28.13 -4.55 -11.46
N VAL A 265 27.51 -3.65 -10.73
CA VAL A 265 27.57 -3.63 -9.27
C VAL A 265 26.47 -4.52 -8.76
N LEU A 266 26.83 -5.69 -8.26
CA LEU A 266 25.91 -6.72 -7.79
C LEU A 266 25.66 -6.58 -6.30
N VAL A 267 24.47 -6.08 -5.97
CA VAL A 267 24.02 -5.90 -4.58
C VAL A 267 23.46 -7.22 -4.05
N LEU A 268 24.04 -7.72 -2.98
CA LEU A 268 23.75 -9.02 -2.36
C LEU A 268 23.68 -8.92 -0.84
N ASP A 269 23.03 -9.86 -0.19
CA ASP A 269 23.16 -10.02 1.26
C ASP A 269 24.55 -10.58 1.64
N LYS A 270 24.81 -10.71 2.95
CA LYS A 270 26.09 -11.23 3.49
C LYS A 270 26.03 -12.73 3.78
N ALA A 271 25.34 -13.54 2.99
CA ALA A 271 25.43 -14.99 3.13
C ALA A 271 26.88 -15.47 2.96
N GLY A 272 27.23 -16.54 3.66
CA GLY A 272 28.63 -17.03 3.68
C GLY A 272 29.18 -17.39 2.31
N TRP A 273 28.35 -17.83 1.39
CA TRP A 273 28.73 -18.13 0.00
C TRP A 273 28.83 -16.89 -0.88
N HIS A 274 28.28 -15.72 -0.48
CA HIS A 274 28.44 -14.45 -1.19
C HIS A 274 29.76 -13.74 -0.88
N THR A 275 30.37 -14.04 0.27
CA THR A 275 31.57 -13.36 0.77
C THR A 275 32.80 -14.26 0.80
N SER A 276 32.70 -15.46 0.26
CA SER A 276 33.78 -16.45 0.28
C SER A 276 34.94 -16.05 -0.62
N ALA A 277 36.17 -16.17 -0.11
CA ALA A 277 37.41 -16.00 -0.93
C ALA A 277 37.56 -17.04 -2.04
N ARG A 278 36.74 -18.10 -2.06
CA ARG A 278 36.73 -19.16 -3.10
C ARG A 278 35.80 -18.81 -4.29
N LEU A 279 35.14 -17.65 -4.28
CA LEU A 279 34.35 -17.20 -5.43
C LEU A 279 35.23 -16.83 -6.60
N THR A 280 34.80 -17.22 -7.78
CA THR A 280 35.39 -16.79 -9.05
C THR A 280 34.58 -15.59 -9.56
N LEU A 281 35.06 -14.38 -9.27
CA LEU A 281 34.41 -13.16 -9.72
C LEU A 281 34.77 -12.86 -11.17
N PRO A 282 33.79 -12.73 -12.09
CA PRO A 282 34.04 -12.20 -13.44
C PRO A 282 34.53 -10.75 -13.40
N ASP A 283 35.36 -10.35 -14.36
CA ASP A 283 35.95 -9.00 -14.42
C ASP A 283 34.94 -7.85 -14.56
N ASN A 284 33.74 -8.17 -15.00
CA ASN A 284 32.65 -7.21 -15.17
C ASN A 284 31.63 -7.23 -14.02
N ILE A 285 31.95 -7.86 -12.88
CA ILE A 285 31.08 -7.90 -11.69
C ILE A 285 31.83 -7.40 -10.46
N VAL A 286 31.22 -6.44 -9.77
CA VAL A 286 31.70 -5.91 -8.50
C VAL A 286 30.62 -6.17 -7.43
N PRO A 287 30.88 -7.03 -6.43
CA PRO A 287 29.91 -7.28 -5.37
C PRO A 287 29.83 -6.09 -4.40
N LEU A 288 28.61 -5.69 -4.04
CA LEU A 288 28.32 -4.67 -3.03
C LEU A 288 27.40 -5.29 -1.97
N PRO A 289 27.92 -5.60 -0.76
CA PRO A 289 27.13 -6.24 0.26
C PRO A 289 26.15 -5.28 0.93
N LEU A 290 24.90 -5.72 1.10
CA LEU A 290 23.88 -5.04 1.90
C LEU A 290 24.25 -5.00 3.40
N PRO A 291 23.69 -4.06 4.18
CA PRO A 291 23.75 -4.13 5.63
C PRO A 291 23.22 -5.48 6.15
N PRO A 292 23.75 -6.00 7.28
CA PRO A 292 23.25 -7.24 7.84
C PRO A 292 21.75 -7.16 8.19
N TYR A 293 21.02 -8.25 8.00
CA TYR A 293 19.61 -8.38 8.37
C TYR A 293 18.69 -7.30 7.73
N ALA A 294 18.97 -6.91 6.49
CA ALA A 294 18.25 -5.87 5.76
C ALA A 294 17.61 -6.40 4.44
N PRO A 295 16.77 -7.43 4.47
CA PRO A 295 16.14 -7.97 3.25
C PRO A 295 15.21 -6.94 2.60
N GLU A 296 14.73 -5.94 3.36
CA GLU A 296 13.88 -4.86 2.86
C GLU A 296 14.57 -4.00 1.79
N LEU A 297 15.91 -3.95 1.80
CA LEU A 297 16.70 -3.23 0.81
C LEU A 297 16.87 -4.03 -0.49
N ASN A 298 16.66 -5.35 -0.47
CA ASN A 298 16.78 -6.17 -1.67
C ASN A 298 15.46 -6.26 -2.44
N PRO A 299 15.31 -5.58 -3.59
CA PRO A 299 14.08 -5.62 -4.37
C PRO A 299 13.81 -6.98 -5.02
N THR A 300 14.78 -7.88 -5.09
CA THR A 300 14.62 -9.24 -5.60
C THR A 300 13.62 -10.05 -4.77
N GLU A 301 13.46 -9.72 -3.48
CA GLU A 301 12.41 -10.28 -2.64
C GLU A 301 10.98 -10.04 -3.20
N ASN A 302 10.75 -8.90 -3.85
CA ASN A 302 9.46 -8.64 -4.52
C ASN A 302 9.28 -9.53 -5.77
N VAL A 303 10.37 -9.89 -6.44
CA VAL A 303 10.34 -10.85 -7.55
C VAL A 303 9.90 -12.21 -7.04
N TRP A 304 10.49 -12.67 -5.93
CA TRP A 304 10.11 -13.93 -5.31
C TRP A 304 8.65 -13.94 -4.83
N GLU A 305 8.20 -12.84 -4.24
CA GLU A 305 6.80 -12.71 -3.84
C GLU A 305 5.86 -12.77 -5.05
N PHE A 306 6.20 -12.08 -6.14
CA PHE A 306 5.45 -12.10 -7.38
C PHE A 306 5.37 -13.51 -7.97
N MET A 307 6.50 -14.21 -8.08
CA MET A 307 6.57 -15.57 -8.62
C MET A 307 5.80 -16.56 -7.74
N ARG A 308 5.95 -16.47 -6.40
CA ARG A 308 5.19 -17.29 -5.44
C ARG A 308 3.69 -17.12 -5.59
N LYS A 309 3.21 -15.88 -5.75
CA LYS A 309 1.78 -15.58 -5.86
C LYS A 309 1.15 -16.01 -7.19
N ASN A 310 1.92 -15.94 -8.27
CA ASN A 310 1.38 -16.13 -9.62
C ASN A 310 1.66 -17.52 -10.19
N TRP A 311 2.78 -18.17 -9.83
CA TRP A 311 3.19 -19.40 -10.50
C TRP A 311 3.54 -20.56 -9.58
N PHE A 312 4.02 -20.31 -8.35
CA PHE A 312 4.43 -21.37 -7.42
C PHE A 312 3.39 -21.70 -6.35
N GLY A 313 2.40 -20.81 -6.12
CA GLY A 313 1.34 -21.04 -5.15
C GLY A 313 0.41 -22.19 -5.54
N HIS A 314 -0.06 -22.97 -4.55
CA HIS A 314 -1.02 -24.06 -4.72
C HIS A 314 -0.55 -25.22 -5.60
N GLN A 315 0.71 -25.29 -5.97
CA GLN A 315 1.25 -26.34 -6.83
C GLN A 315 1.61 -27.61 -6.02
N VAL A 316 1.45 -28.76 -6.70
CA VAL A 316 1.93 -30.06 -6.23
C VAL A 316 2.79 -30.65 -7.34
N TRP A 317 4.11 -30.58 -7.18
CA TRP A 317 5.04 -31.09 -8.19
C TRP A 317 5.31 -32.58 -8.01
N PRO A 318 5.17 -33.40 -9.05
CA PRO A 318 5.32 -34.84 -8.95
C PRO A 318 6.77 -35.27 -8.69
N SER A 319 7.76 -34.49 -9.08
CA SER A 319 9.19 -34.80 -9.00
C SER A 319 10.06 -33.57 -8.82
N TYR A 320 11.32 -33.78 -8.46
CA TYR A 320 12.35 -32.72 -8.46
C TYR A 320 12.50 -32.05 -9.83
N LYS A 321 12.52 -32.85 -10.92
CA LYS A 321 12.56 -32.30 -12.27
C LYS A 321 11.42 -31.32 -12.54
N ALA A 322 10.21 -31.65 -12.12
CA ALA A 322 9.06 -30.75 -12.27
C ALA A 322 9.21 -29.44 -11.49
N VAL A 323 9.90 -29.45 -10.33
CA VAL A 323 10.24 -28.22 -9.60
C VAL A 323 11.23 -27.38 -10.41
N VAL A 324 12.27 -27.99 -10.95
CA VAL A 324 13.29 -27.32 -11.78
C VAL A 324 12.64 -26.70 -13.03
N ASP A 325 11.87 -27.51 -13.76
CA ASP A 325 11.15 -27.04 -14.96
C ASP A 325 10.23 -25.85 -14.66
N ALA A 326 9.50 -25.90 -13.53
CA ALA A 326 8.65 -24.81 -13.09
C ALA A 326 9.43 -23.53 -12.74
N CYS A 327 10.62 -23.65 -12.14
CA CYS A 327 11.50 -22.52 -11.87
C CYS A 327 11.99 -21.86 -13.17
N CYS A 328 12.46 -22.68 -14.12
CA CYS A 328 12.92 -22.18 -15.42
C CYS A 328 11.78 -21.49 -16.20
N GLU A 329 10.61 -22.13 -16.26
CA GLU A 329 9.43 -21.57 -16.94
C GLU A 329 8.98 -20.24 -16.31
N ALA A 330 8.93 -20.18 -14.97
CA ALA A 330 8.51 -18.97 -14.27
C ALA A 330 9.52 -17.84 -14.45
N TRP A 331 10.83 -18.12 -14.44
CA TRP A 331 11.84 -17.11 -14.71
C TRP A 331 11.77 -16.60 -16.16
N ASN A 332 11.64 -17.47 -17.14
CA ASN A 332 11.51 -17.07 -18.53
C ASN A 332 10.27 -16.20 -18.76
N LYS A 333 9.12 -16.56 -18.15
CA LYS A 333 7.92 -15.70 -18.16
C LYS A 333 8.16 -14.33 -17.54
N LEU A 334 8.97 -14.23 -16.49
CA LEU A 334 9.33 -12.95 -15.88
C LEU A 334 10.17 -12.10 -16.82
N ILE A 335 11.16 -12.71 -17.50
CA ILE A 335 12.05 -12.01 -18.45
C ILE A 335 11.26 -11.47 -19.66
N GLU A 336 10.19 -12.14 -20.06
CA GLU A 336 9.27 -11.66 -21.09
C GLU A 336 8.41 -10.45 -20.65
N MET A 337 8.51 -10.03 -19.38
CA MET A 337 7.78 -8.90 -18.82
C MET A 337 8.72 -7.79 -18.29
N PRO A 338 9.48 -7.09 -19.17
CA PRO A 338 10.49 -6.12 -18.76
C PRO A 338 9.94 -4.99 -17.88
N GLU A 339 8.75 -4.46 -18.22
CA GLU A 339 8.10 -3.43 -17.41
C GLU A 339 7.73 -3.94 -15.98
N ARG A 340 7.42 -5.24 -15.85
CA ARG A 340 7.13 -5.85 -14.56
C ARG A 340 8.39 -5.95 -13.71
N ILE A 341 9.53 -6.33 -14.29
CA ILE A 341 10.83 -6.33 -13.61
C ILE A 341 11.10 -4.93 -13.07
N ALA A 342 11.02 -3.89 -13.91
CA ALA A 342 11.21 -2.51 -13.47
C ALA A 342 10.24 -2.11 -12.33
N SER A 343 8.95 -2.44 -12.47
CA SER A 343 7.93 -2.12 -11.48
C SER A 343 8.17 -2.77 -10.11
N LEU A 344 8.69 -3.99 -10.09
CA LEU A 344 8.99 -4.73 -8.85
C LEU A 344 10.28 -4.27 -8.18
N THR A 345 11.29 -3.89 -8.99
CA THR A 345 12.68 -3.81 -8.51
C THR A 345 13.30 -2.42 -8.54
N ARG A 346 12.70 -1.46 -9.25
CA ARG A 346 13.22 -0.08 -9.27
C ARG A 346 13.15 0.54 -7.88
N ARG A 347 14.24 1.21 -7.48
CA ARG A 347 14.40 1.94 -6.23
C ARG A 347 14.99 3.30 -6.53
N GLU A 348 14.38 4.37 -6.01
CA GLU A 348 14.84 5.74 -6.22
C GLU A 348 16.25 5.95 -5.68
N TRP A 349 16.56 5.41 -4.50
CA TRP A 349 17.87 5.52 -3.86
C TRP A 349 18.98 4.78 -4.61
N ALA A 350 18.65 3.79 -5.46
CA ALA A 350 19.60 3.02 -6.25
C ALA A 350 19.75 3.53 -7.69
N ALA A 351 19.04 4.57 -8.06
CA ALA A 351 19.20 5.23 -9.36
C ALA A 351 20.51 6.02 -9.38
N ILE A 352 21.49 5.55 -10.15
CA ILE A 352 22.78 6.22 -10.30
C ILE A 352 22.80 6.92 -11.65
N THR A 353 22.89 8.25 -11.62
CA THR A 353 23.25 9.02 -12.80
C THR A 353 24.77 9.05 -12.85
N VAL A 354 25.38 8.15 -13.60
CA VAL A 354 26.82 8.27 -13.88
C VAL A 354 26.98 9.43 -14.84
N SER A 355 27.31 10.60 -14.28
CA SER A 355 27.77 11.71 -15.09
C SER A 355 29.11 11.29 -15.69
N GLY A 356 29.17 11.13 -17.03
CA GLY A 356 30.39 10.86 -17.78
C GLY A 356 31.36 12.04 -17.71
#